data_4aedef4517853925f30e6acb002f7a98
#
_entry.id   4aedef4517853925f30e6acb002f7a98
#
_cell.length_a   1.000
_cell.length_b   1.000
_cell.length_c   1.000
_cell.angle_alpha   90.00
_cell.angle_beta   90.00
_cell.angle_gamma   90.00
#
_symmetry.space_group_name_H-M   'P 1'
#
loop_
_entity.id
_entity.type
_entity.pdbx_description
1 polymer ?
#
loop_
_entity_poly.entity_id
_entity_poly.type
_entity_poly.pdbx_seq_one_letter_code
_entity_poly.pdbx_strand_id
1 'polypeptide(L)'
;MEKRHYTIKELPESERPYEKCERLGPEALTDAELLAAVLRSGAKDKRATALAVEILGLHPYYEGLLGICHVTMNELMRIRGIGRVKAVQILCIAELSMRLSSQKVHKKISFHTPKSIADYYMEKMRHLNREEMILILFNGKNKVIK
;
A
#
# COMPACT_ATOMS: atom_id res chain seq x y z
N MET A 1 4.78 17.65 33.88
CA MET A 1 4.36 17.79 32.47
C MET A 1 3.35 16.70 32.18
N GLU A 2 2.05 17.03 32.17
CA GLU A 2 0.99 16.09 31.83
C GLU A 2 1.14 15.66 30.38
N LYS A 3 1.31 14.36 30.16
CA LYS A 3 1.30 13.77 28.82
C LYS A 3 -0.14 13.82 28.28
N ARG A 4 -0.45 14.83 27.48
CA ARG A 4 -1.73 14.91 26.77
C ARG A 4 -1.88 13.66 25.89
N HIS A 5 -2.86 12.86 26.19
CA HIS A 5 -3.33 11.75 25.36
C HIS A 5 -4.06 12.33 24.15
N TYR A 6 -3.37 12.45 23.02
CA TYR A 6 -4.01 12.86 21.76
C TYR A 6 -4.77 11.68 21.16
N THR A 7 -6.08 11.65 21.41
CA THR A 7 -6.97 10.66 20.78
C THR A 7 -7.60 11.22 19.49
N ILE A 8 -8.02 10.35 18.57
CA ILE A 8 -8.80 10.75 17.38
C ILE A 8 -10.10 11.46 17.78
N LYS A 9 -10.66 11.15 18.95
CA LYS A 9 -11.89 11.77 19.48
C LYS A 9 -11.79 13.26 19.80
N GLU A 10 -10.56 13.80 19.87
CA GLU A 10 -10.34 15.24 20.06
C GLU A 10 -10.40 16.05 18.76
N LEU A 11 -10.36 15.36 17.60
CA LEU A 11 -10.63 16.00 16.32
C LEU A 11 -12.14 16.22 16.14
N PRO A 12 -12.52 17.30 15.44
CA PRO A 12 -13.88 17.44 14.95
C PRO A 12 -14.29 16.16 14.20
N GLU A 13 -15.54 15.77 14.31
CA GLU A 13 -16.04 14.54 13.69
C GLU A 13 -15.80 14.53 12.17
N SER A 14 -15.91 15.71 11.54
CA SER A 14 -15.63 15.92 10.13
C SER A 14 -14.18 15.65 9.69
N GLU A 15 -13.23 15.67 10.63
CA GLU A 15 -11.79 15.47 10.37
C GLU A 15 -11.29 14.09 10.81
N ARG A 16 -12.16 13.29 11.41
CA ARG A 16 -11.79 11.91 11.75
C ARG A 16 -11.80 11.06 10.49
N PRO A 17 -10.71 10.33 10.20
CA PRO A 17 -10.58 9.59 8.93
C PRO A 17 -11.73 8.62 8.66
N TYR A 18 -12.21 7.92 9.68
CA TYR A 18 -13.31 6.98 9.52
C TYR A 18 -14.62 7.67 9.16
N GLU A 19 -15.02 8.68 9.92
CA GLU A 19 -16.23 9.47 9.73
C GLU A 19 -16.17 10.29 8.42
N LYS A 20 -14.99 10.79 8.08
CA LYS A 20 -14.73 11.45 6.80
C LYS A 20 -14.93 10.49 5.63
N CYS A 21 -14.45 9.25 5.74
CA CYS A 21 -14.63 8.19 4.75
C CYS A 21 -16.13 7.85 4.56
N GLU A 22 -16.86 7.69 5.66
CA GLU A 22 -18.30 7.41 5.63
C GLU A 22 -19.10 8.49 4.90
N ARG A 23 -18.74 9.74 5.12
CA ARG A 23 -19.48 10.90 4.58
C ARG A 23 -19.11 11.24 3.14
N LEU A 24 -17.81 11.18 2.80
CA LEU A 24 -17.28 11.70 1.54
C LEU A 24 -16.73 10.64 0.60
N GLY A 25 -16.67 9.39 1.05
CA GLY A 25 -16.02 8.30 0.31
C GLY A 25 -14.51 8.23 0.56
N PRO A 26 -13.89 7.06 0.25
CA PRO A 26 -12.46 6.83 0.45
C PRO A 26 -11.58 7.69 -0.47
N GLU A 27 -12.10 8.12 -1.61
CA GLU A 27 -11.41 8.98 -2.58
C GLU A 27 -11.11 10.38 -2.04
N ALA A 28 -11.83 10.83 -1.01
CA ALA A 28 -11.61 12.12 -0.35
C ALA A 28 -10.51 12.08 0.72
N LEU A 29 -9.96 10.90 1.02
CA LEU A 29 -8.94 10.70 2.04
C LEU A 29 -7.54 10.77 1.43
N THR A 30 -6.62 11.37 2.17
CA THR A 30 -5.18 11.24 1.90
C THR A 30 -4.71 9.82 2.21
N ASP A 31 -3.55 9.41 1.69
CA ASP A 31 -2.96 8.09 1.97
C ASP A 31 -2.82 7.81 3.47
N ALA A 32 -2.42 8.83 4.25
CA ALA A 32 -2.31 8.71 5.69
C ALA A 32 -3.67 8.56 6.38
N GLU A 33 -4.71 9.23 5.89
CA GLU A 33 -6.07 9.09 6.41
C GLU A 33 -6.67 7.73 6.04
N LEU A 34 -6.44 7.24 4.81
CA LEU A 34 -6.85 5.90 4.39
C LEU A 34 -6.25 4.83 5.30
N LEU A 35 -4.94 4.89 5.50
CA LEU A 35 -4.26 3.93 6.37
C LEU A 35 -4.71 4.07 7.82
N ALA A 36 -4.94 5.29 8.32
CA ALA A 36 -5.45 5.54 9.66
C ALA A 36 -6.88 4.99 9.85
N ALA A 37 -7.74 5.10 8.85
CA ALA A 37 -9.09 4.52 8.87
C ALA A 37 -9.04 2.99 8.99
N VAL A 38 -8.13 2.35 8.28
CA VAL A 38 -7.90 0.90 8.36
C VAL A 38 -7.36 0.47 9.72
N LEU A 39 -6.38 1.19 10.26
CA LEU A 39 -5.78 0.91 11.57
C LEU A 39 -6.75 1.14 12.74
N ARG A 40 -7.76 2.00 12.55
CA ARG A 40 -8.82 2.40 13.51
C ARG A 40 -8.32 3.05 14.80
N SER A 41 -7.14 2.73 15.26
CA SER A 41 -6.58 3.22 16.52
C SER A 41 -5.10 3.57 16.38
N GLY A 42 -4.69 4.63 17.04
CA GLY A 42 -3.29 5.00 17.19
C GLY A 42 -2.57 4.17 18.25
N ALA A 43 -1.57 4.77 18.86
CA ALA A 43 -0.87 4.28 20.04
C ALA A 43 -1.26 5.14 21.27
N LYS A 44 -0.77 4.76 22.45
CA LYS A 44 -1.06 5.47 23.71
C LYS A 44 -0.72 6.97 23.67
N ASP A 45 0.24 7.36 22.82
CA ASP A 45 0.79 8.70 22.70
C ASP A 45 0.78 9.24 21.26
N LYS A 46 0.16 8.52 20.30
CA LYS A 46 0.09 8.88 18.89
C LYS A 46 -1.32 8.66 18.32
N ARG A 47 -1.81 9.63 17.55
CA ARG A 47 -3.04 9.46 16.75
C ARG A 47 -2.80 8.43 15.63
N ALA A 48 -3.88 7.81 15.14
CA ALA A 48 -3.79 6.86 14.04
C ALA A 48 -3.21 7.49 12.75
N THR A 49 -3.49 8.76 12.48
CA THR A 49 -2.93 9.51 11.35
C THR A 49 -1.43 9.71 11.47
N ALA A 50 -0.92 10.05 12.65
CA ALA A 50 0.52 10.19 12.90
C ALA A 50 1.23 8.83 12.78
N LEU A 51 0.59 7.76 13.23
CA LEU A 51 1.09 6.40 13.07
C LEU A 51 1.12 5.98 11.59
N ALA A 52 0.09 6.35 10.84
CA ALA A 52 0.03 6.10 9.40
C ALA A 52 1.15 6.83 8.63
N VAL A 53 1.42 8.09 8.94
CA VAL A 53 2.54 8.85 8.34
C VAL A 53 3.87 8.15 8.62
N GLU A 54 4.11 7.67 9.83
CA GLU A 54 5.33 6.94 10.18
C GLU A 54 5.48 5.65 9.38
N ILE A 55 4.39 4.92 9.15
CA ILE A 55 4.39 3.70 8.34
C ILE A 55 4.68 4.02 6.87
N LEU A 56 4.06 5.08 6.31
CA LEU A 56 4.25 5.50 4.92
C LEU A 56 5.68 6.00 4.62
N GLY A 57 6.39 6.48 5.63
CA GLY A 57 7.79 6.89 5.53
C GLY A 57 8.81 5.85 6.01
N LEU A 58 8.38 4.60 6.27
CA LEU A 58 9.26 3.59 6.86
C LEU A 58 10.31 3.06 5.89
N HIS A 59 9.96 2.90 4.62
CA HIS A 59 10.88 2.35 3.62
C HIS A 59 11.81 3.44 3.07
N PRO A 60 13.15 3.22 3.03
CA PRO A 60 14.11 4.28 2.71
C PRO A 60 14.10 4.74 1.24
N TYR A 61 13.61 3.91 0.32
CA TYR A 61 13.64 4.20 -1.12
C TYR A 61 12.25 4.38 -1.74
N TYR A 62 11.20 3.88 -1.10
CA TYR A 62 9.83 3.95 -1.59
C TYR A 62 8.96 4.69 -0.59
N GLU A 63 8.50 5.87 -0.97
CA GLU A 63 7.61 6.69 -0.13
C GLU A 63 6.15 6.32 -0.35
N GLY A 64 5.31 6.63 0.63
CA GLY A 64 3.87 6.47 0.55
C GLY A 64 3.39 5.02 0.48
N LEU A 65 2.30 4.81 -0.23
CA LEU A 65 1.65 3.50 -0.33
C LEU A 65 2.52 2.42 -0.99
N LEU A 66 3.40 2.82 -1.91
CA LEU A 66 4.31 1.87 -2.55
C LEU A 66 5.30 1.29 -1.53
N GLY A 67 5.76 2.09 -0.58
CA GLY A 67 6.66 1.65 0.49
C GLY A 67 6.06 0.50 1.32
N ILE A 68 4.74 0.49 1.52
CA ILE A 68 4.07 -0.56 2.31
C ILE A 68 4.24 -1.94 1.67
N CYS A 69 4.36 -2.02 0.35
CA CYS A 69 4.57 -3.29 -0.36
C CYS A 69 5.97 -3.90 -0.14
N HIS A 70 6.90 -3.11 0.40
CA HIS A 70 8.30 -3.50 0.56
C HIS A 70 8.76 -3.62 2.02
N VAL A 71 7.87 -3.36 2.99
CA VAL A 71 8.19 -3.48 4.41
C VAL A 71 7.91 -4.87 4.94
N THR A 72 8.72 -5.28 5.90
CA THR A 72 8.56 -6.56 6.60
C THR A 72 7.77 -6.41 7.89
N MET A 73 7.26 -7.52 8.40
CA MET A 73 6.58 -7.57 9.69
C MET A 73 7.46 -7.04 10.83
N ASN A 74 8.76 -7.39 10.82
CA ASN A 74 9.70 -6.97 11.85
C ASN A 74 9.93 -5.46 11.83
N GLU A 75 10.03 -4.84 10.66
CA GLU A 75 10.16 -3.39 10.50
C GLU A 75 8.92 -2.67 11.00
N LEU A 76 7.74 -3.13 10.62
CA LEU A 76 6.47 -2.57 11.10
C LEU A 76 6.36 -2.65 12.63
N MET A 77 6.73 -3.77 13.23
CA MET A 77 6.65 -3.96 14.69
C MET A 77 7.67 -3.14 15.49
N ARG A 78 8.69 -2.54 14.86
CA ARG A 78 9.59 -1.56 15.51
C ARG A 78 8.90 -0.22 15.77
N ILE A 79 7.83 0.07 15.02
CA ILE A 79 7.05 1.29 15.22
C ILE A 79 6.22 1.14 16.49
N ARG A 80 6.43 2.06 17.44
CA ARG A 80 5.66 2.06 18.69
C ARG A 80 4.16 2.25 18.42
N GLY A 81 3.36 1.26 18.81
CA GLY A 81 1.92 1.22 18.57
C GLY A 81 1.49 0.31 17.45
N ILE A 82 2.45 -0.30 16.73
CA ILE A 82 2.20 -1.38 15.79
C ILE A 82 2.53 -2.71 16.48
N GLY A 83 1.48 -3.41 16.91
CA GLY A 83 1.57 -4.79 17.36
C GLY A 83 1.37 -5.77 16.18
N ARG A 84 1.47 -7.06 16.49
CA ARG A 84 1.33 -8.15 15.51
C ARG A 84 0.07 -8.02 14.64
N VAL A 85 -1.07 -7.69 15.24
CA VAL A 85 -2.35 -7.57 14.54
C VAL A 85 -2.31 -6.49 13.47
N LYS A 86 -1.88 -5.27 13.83
CA LYS A 86 -1.77 -4.15 12.88
C LYS A 86 -0.75 -4.43 11.78
N ALA A 87 0.39 -5.03 12.12
CA ALA A 87 1.40 -5.41 11.13
C ALA A 87 0.83 -6.40 10.10
N VAL A 88 0.12 -7.43 10.54
CA VAL A 88 -0.56 -8.38 9.64
C VAL A 88 -1.59 -7.68 8.76
N GLN A 89 -2.43 -6.78 9.32
CA GLN A 89 -3.40 -6.02 8.54
C GLN A 89 -2.75 -5.22 7.42
N ILE A 90 -1.65 -4.53 7.72
CA ILE A 90 -0.91 -3.73 6.71
C ILE A 90 -0.36 -4.62 5.60
N LEU A 91 0.29 -5.73 5.95
CA LEU A 91 0.84 -6.67 4.98
C LEU A 91 -0.24 -7.32 4.12
N CYS A 92 -1.40 -7.64 4.70
CA CYS A 92 -2.54 -8.16 3.93
C CYS A 92 -3.08 -7.14 2.93
N ILE A 93 -3.15 -5.85 3.30
CA ILE A 93 -3.58 -4.78 2.39
C ILE A 93 -2.58 -4.62 1.24
N ALA A 94 -1.28 -4.62 1.53
CA ALA A 94 -0.24 -4.58 0.52
C ALA A 94 -0.36 -5.74 -0.47
N GLU A 95 -0.52 -6.96 0.02
CA GLU A 95 -0.69 -8.15 -0.80
C GLU A 95 -1.97 -8.11 -1.64
N LEU A 96 -3.11 -7.67 -1.08
CA LEU A 96 -4.35 -7.49 -1.83
C LEU A 96 -4.20 -6.48 -2.95
N SER A 97 -3.52 -5.36 -2.69
CA SER A 97 -3.22 -4.34 -3.70
C SER A 97 -2.39 -4.88 -4.85
N MET A 98 -1.33 -5.64 -4.55
CA MET A 98 -0.49 -6.31 -5.56
C MET A 98 -1.28 -7.32 -6.39
N ARG A 99 -2.12 -8.14 -5.76
CA ARG A 99 -2.99 -9.10 -6.48
C ARG A 99 -3.99 -8.41 -7.38
N LEU A 100 -4.63 -7.33 -6.93
CA LEU A 100 -5.57 -6.55 -7.74
C LEU A 100 -4.88 -5.91 -8.94
N SER A 101 -3.69 -5.35 -8.77
CA SER A 101 -2.88 -4.81 -9.86
C SER A 101 -2.51 -5.89 -10.87
N SER A 102 -2.12 -7.07 -10.41
CA SER A 102 -1.78 -8.21 -11.27
C SER A 102 -2.99 -8.75 -12.07
N GLN A 103 -4.19 -8.76 -11.47
CA GLN A 103 -5.40 -9.22 -12.17
C GLN A 103 -5.84 -8.31 -13.31
N LYS A 104 -5.66 -6.99 -13.18
CA LYS A 104 -5.99 -6.04 -14.26
C LYS A 104 -5.15 -6.27 -15.52
N VAL A 105 -3.93 -6.76 -15.35
CA VAL A 105 -2.99 -7.03 -16.43
C VAL A 105 -3.37 -8.29 -17.24
N HIS A 106 -4.07 -9.26 -16.64
CA HIS A 106 -4.46 -10.50 -17.34
C HIS A 106 -5.64 -10.38 -18.32
N LYS A 107 -6.35 -9.24 -18.38
CA LYS A 107 -7.46 -9.05 -19.33
C LYS A 107 -6.95 -8.62 -20.70
N LYS A 108 -6.74 -9.61 -21.59
CA LYS A 108 -6.47 -9.46 -23.05
C LYS A 108 -5.24 -8.61 -23.38
N ILE A 109 -4.05 -9.16 -23.13
CA ILE A 109 -2.85 -8.54 -23.66
C ILE A 109 -2.50 -9.19 -24.99
N SER A 110 -2.60 -8.39 -26.01
CA SER A 110 -2.05 -8.65 -27.32
C SER A 110 -0.72 -7.92 -27.40
N PHE A 111 0.37 -8.65 -27.39
CA PHE A 111 1.71 -8.08 -27.48
C PHE A 111 2.02 -7.69 -28.93
N HIS A 112 1.46 -6.59 -29.38
CA HIS A 112 1.72 -6.09 -30.74
C HIS A 112 2.86 -5.09 -30.82
N THR A 113 3.29 -4.54 -29.69
CA THR A 113 4.37 -3.55 -29.62
C THR A 113 5.27 -3.79 -28.42
N PRO A 114 6.57 -3.40 -28.48
CA PRO A 114 7.46 -3.45 -27.32
C PRO A 114 6.88 -2.72 -26.08
N LYS A 115 6.17 -1.63 -26.33
CA LYS A 115 5.51 -0.86 -25.26
C LYS A 115 4.45 -1.68 -24.55
N SER A 116 3.61 -2.44 -25.26
CA SER A 116 2.58 -3.29 -24.65
C SER A 116 3.18 -4.40 -23.77
N ILE A 117 4.39 -4.87 -24.09
CA ILE A 117 5.15 -5.82 -23.28
C ILE A 117 5.67 -5.12 -22.03
N ALA A 118 6.27 -3.95 -22.19
CA ALA A 118 6.79 -3.18 -21.06
C ALA A 118 5.68 -2.82 -20.06
N ASP A 119 4.56 -2.30 -20.55
CA ASP A 119 3.40 -1.94 -19.72
C ASP A 119 2.84 -3.16 -18.96
N TYR A 120 2.87 -4.35 -19.58
CA TYR A 120 2.42 -5.60 -18.95
C TYR A 120 3.31 -6.03 -17.79
N TYR A 121 4.61 -6.02 -17.99
CA TYR A 121 5.55 -6.50 -17.00
C TYR A 121 5.92 -5.44 -15.96
N MET A 122 5.74 -4.16 -16.27
CA MET A 122 6.08 -3.05 -15.39
C MET A 122 5.42 -3.18 -14.01
N GLU A 123 4.12 -3.45 -13.96
CA GLU A 123 3.40 -3.63 -12.69
C GLU A 123 3.89 -4.86 -11.92
N LYS A 124 4.20 -5.95 -12.61
CA LYS A 124 4.72 -7.16 -11.99
C LYS A 124 6.14 -6.97 -11.45
N MET A 125 7.00 -6.28 -12.20
CA MET A 125 8.40 -6.07 -11.84
C MET A 125 8.59 -4.95 -10.81
N ARG A 126 7.67 -3.97 -10.75
CA ARG A 126 7.74 -2.84 -9.81
C ARG A 126 7.81 -3.27 -8.34
N HIS A 127 7.24 -4.42 -8.00
CA HIS A 127 7.14 -4.93 -6.63
C HIS A 127 8.18 -6.01 -6.30
N LEU A 128 9.15 -6.26 -7.21
CA LEU A 128 10.21 -7.21 -6.96
C LEU A 128 11.31 -6.59 -6.11
N ASN A 129 11.77 -7.32 -5.10
CA ASN A 129 12.88 -6.93 -4.23
C ASN A 129 14.25 -7.36 -4.78
N ARG A 130 14.27 -7.88 -6.00
CA ARG A 130 15.46 -8.37 -6.70
C ARG A 130 15.34 -8.11 -8.18
N GLU A 131 16.47 -8.05 -8.87
CA GLU A 131 16.48 -7.96 -10.32
C GLU A 131 16.05 -9.32 -10.92
N GLU A 132 15.13 -9.28 -11.89
CA GLU A 132 14.68 -10.44 -12.65
C GLU A 132 14.73 -10.13 -14.14
N MET A 133 15.18 -11.09 -14.94
CA MET A 133 15.13 -11.04 -16.39
C MET A 133 14.02 -11.97 -16.90
N ILE A 134 13.13 -11.43 -17.72
CA ILE A 134 12.00 -12.17 -18.30
C ILE A 134 12.27 -12.37 -19.78
N LEU A 135 12.38 -13.61 -20.22
CA LEU A 135 12.48 -13.98 -21.63
C LEU A 135 11.09 -14.36 -22.16
N ILE A 136 10.64 -13.66 -23.20
CA ILE A 136 9.34 -13.91 -23.83
C ILE A 136 9.57 -14.47 -25.23
N LEU A 137 9.04 -15.64 -25.47
CA LEU A 137 9.14 -16.32 -26.77
C LEU A 137 7.87 -16.04 -27.61
N PHE A 138 8.06 -15.61 -28.83
CA PHE A 138 6.99 -15.39 -29.81
C PHE A 138 7.08 -16.37 -30.97
N ASN A 139 5.95 -16.76 -31.51
CA ASN A 139 5.89 -17.48 -32.78
C ASN A 139 5.99 -16.50 -33.97
N GLY A 140 6.08 -17.03 -35.18
CA GLY A 140 6.13 -16.24 -36.42
C GLY A 140 4.90 -15.37 -36.70
N LYS A 141 3.86 -15.45 -35.89
CA LYS A 141 2.65 -14.61 -35.92
C LYS A 141 2.57 -13.64 -34.74
N ASN A 142 3.69 -13.37 -34.07
CA ASN A 142 3.80 -12.50 -32.90
C ASN A 142 2.86 -12.89 -31.73
N LYS A 143 2.53 -14.18 -31.59
CA LYS A 143 1.80 -14.68 -30.42
C LYS A 143 2.80 -15.28 -29.43
N VAL A 144 2.60 -15.01 -28.16
CA VAL A 144 3.41 -15.57 -27.07
C VAL A 144 3.28 -17.09 -27.08
N ILE A 145 4.40 -17.79 -27.04
CA ILE A 145 4.47 -19.24 -26.92
C ILE A 145 4.67 -19.63 -25.45
N LYS A 146 5.51 -18.85 -24.74
CA LYS A 146 5.85 -19.11 -23.34
C LYS A 146 6.39 -17.84 -22.69
#